data_4a13722c7c2bce2a484731a720dc0673
#
_entry.id   4a13722c7c2bce2a484731a720dc0673
#
_cell.length_a   1.000
_cell.length_b   1.000
_cell.length_c   1.000
_cell.angle_alpha   90.00
_cell.angle_beta   90.00
_cell.angle_gamma   90.00
#
_symmetry.space_group_name_H-M   'P 1'
#
loop_
_entity.id
_entity.type
_entity.pdbx_description
1 polymer ?
#
loop_
_entity_poly.entity_id
_entity_poly.type
_entity_poly.pdbx_seq_one_letter_code
_entity_poly.pdbx_strand_id
1 'polypeptide(L)'
;MARRKREPMSEGKKNIIAELIEEYDIRTAKDIEDALRDLMGGTIQEMLEAELDEHLGYRSYERSDSSNYRNGKKTKKIRGNLGETEIEVPQDRDGTFEPKVVKKRQKDISGIEQKIISLYAKGMTTRQISDTIEEIYGFEVSDGMVSDITDRLLPQIEDWQNRPLDAVYPIVFIDAVHFSVRDNGQIRKLAAYVILAVSLTGHKEVLSIHIGENESAKYWLGVLNELKNRGVKDVLVICADGLSGMKEAVNTAFPQTELQRCIVHQVRNTLKYVGAKNKKEFANDLKTIYHAPSEDAALKQLEHVTEKWEKDYPNAMKSWYKNWDVISPIFKFSADVRKVIYTTIAIESLNSGYRRLNKQRSVFPSDTALLKALYLATHEITKKWTMPLRNWGRVLGELEIMYPDRLS
;
A
#
# COMPACT_ATOMS: atom_id res chain seq x y z
N MET A 1 24.16 -12.85 -10.64
CA MET A 1 22.96 -13.24 -11.41
C MET A 1 23.38 -13.78 -12.76
N ALA A 2 23.17 -15.08 -13.02
CA ALA A 2 23.51 -15.70 -14.31
C ALA A 2 22.55 -15.18 -15.40
N ARG A 3 23.12 -14.69 -16.50
CA ARG A 3 22.36 -14.33 -17.70
C ARG A 3 21.66 -15.58 -18.23
N ARG A 4 20.30 -15.63 -18.20
CA ARG A 4 19.52 -16.64 -18.92
C ARG A 4 19.94 -16.59 -20.41
N LYS A 5 20.53 -17.67 -20.93
CA LYS A 5 20.73 -17.85 -22.36
C LYS A 5 19.35 -17.85 -23.02
N ARG A 6 19.14 -16.93 -23.98
CA ARG A 6 17.94 -16.98 -24.85
C ARG A 6 17.99 -18.26 -25.67
N GLU A 7 16.94 -19.05 -25.63
CA GLU A 7 16.77 -20.19 -26.52
C GLU A 7 16.72 -19.69 -27.97
N PRO A 8 17.34 -20.41 -28.91
CA PRO A 8 17.31 -20.05 -30.31
C PRO A 8 15.87 -20.12 -30.84
N MET A 9 15.49 -19.14 -31.65
CA MET A 9 14.19 -19.05 -32.26
C MET A 9 13.94 -20.21 -33.21
N SER A 10 12.75 -20.86 -33.14
CA SER A 10 12.39 -21.96 -34.03
C SER A 10 12.28 -21.49 -35.51
N GLU A 11 12.53 -22.39 -36.44
CA GLU A 11 12.44 -22.09 -37.88
C GLU A 11 11.06 -21.55 -38.28
N GLY A 12 9.97 -22.11 -37.76
CA GLY A 12 8.61 -21.61 -38.04
C GLY A 12 8.40 -20.16 -37.58
N LYS A 13 8.96 -19.75 -36.43
CA LYS A 13 8.90 -18.34 -36.00
C LYS A 13 9.73 -17.42 -36.87
N LYS A 14 10.87 -17.88 -37.38
CA LYS A 14 11.68 -17.07 -38.33
C LYS A 14 10.97 -16.83 -39.64
N ASN A 15 10.29 -17.86 -40.18
CA ASN A 15 9.52 -17.74 -41.43
C ASN A 15 8.36 -16.75 -41.25
N ILE A 16 7.58 -16.87 -40.16
CA ILE A 16 6.48 -15.91 -39.85
C ILE A 16 7.01 -14.48 -39.77
N ILE A 17 8.16 -14.26 -39.11
CA ILE A 17 8.75 -12.91 -39.01
C ILE A 17 9.21 -12.40 -40.36
N ALA A 18 9.79 -13.26 -41.22
CA ALA A 18 10.23 -12.87 -42.56
C ALA A 18 9.04 -12.48 -43.44
N GLU A 19 7.98 -13.28 -43.44
CA GLU A 19 6.72 -13.00 -44.16
C GLU A 19 6.08 -11.69 -43.64
N LEU A 20 6.08 -11.46 -42.33
CA LEU A 20 5.55 -10.23 -41.73
C LEU A 20 6.32 -8.99 -42.19
N ILE A 21 7.64 -9.07 -42.23
CA ILE A 21 8.51 -7.95 -42.68
C ILE A 21 8.24 -7.63 -44.15
N GLU A 22 8.05 -8.63 -44.96
CA GLU A 22 7.78 -8.50 -46.37
C GLU A 22 6.37 -7.96 -46.68
N GLU A 23 5.33 -8.53 -46.00
CA GLU A 23 3.93 -8.17 -46.21
C GLU A 23 3.62 -6.72 -45.79
N TYR A 24 4.21 -6.25 -44.68
CA TYR A 24 4.00 -4.88 -44.18
C TYR A 24 5.08 -3.88 -44.53
N ASP A 25 6.06 -4.23 -45.39
CA ASP A 25 7.22 -3.39 -45.74
C ASP A 25 7.86 -2.69 -44.54
N ILE A 26 8.12 -3.48 -43.48
CA ILE A 26 8.58 -2.98 -42.18
C ILE A 26 9.98 -2.42 -42.28
N ARG A 27 10.15 -1.12 -42.04
CA ARG A 27 11.44 -0.39 -42.06
C ARG A 27 11.74 0.32 -40.75
N THR A 28 10.73 0.66 -39.96
CA THR A 28 10.86 1.42 -38.73
C THR A 28 10.20 0.70 -37.56
N ALA A 29 10.53 1.12 -36.32
CA ALA A 29 9.85 0.62 -35.12
C ALA A 29 8.34 0.90 -35.11
N LYS A 30 7.92 2.02 -35.72
CA LYS A 30 6.52 2.38 -35.88
C LYS A 30 5.78 1.42 -36.81
N ASP A 31 6.41 1.00 -37.91
CA ASP A 31 5.83 0.04 -38.84
C ASP A 31 5.61 -1.33 -38.13
N ILE A 32 6.51 -1.70 -37.23
CA ILE A 32 6.32 -2.92 -36.38
C ILE A 32 5.07 -2.78 -35.50
N GLU A 33 4.89 -1.62 -34.86
CA GLU A 33 3.72 -1.39 -33.98
C GLU A 33 2.43 -1.40 -34.80
N ASP A 34 2.41 -0.79 -35.97
CA ASP A 34 1.24 -0.73 -36.86
C ASP A 34 0.90 -2.13 -37.40
N ALA A 35 1.89 -2.90 -37.87
CA ALA A 35 1.71 -4.29 -38.28
C ALA A 35 1.19 -5.20 -37.17
N LEU A 36 1.78 -5.10 -35.99
CA LEU A 36 1.32 -5.89 -34.80
C LEU A 36 -0.09 -5.51 -34.38
N ARG A 37 -0.48 -4.25 -34.50
CA ARG A 37 -1.84 -3.77 -34.20
C ARG A 37 -2.85 -4.36 -35.16
N ASP A 38 -2.56 -4.34 -36.45
CA ASP A 38 -3.42 -4.92 -37.49
C ASP A 38 -3.57 -6.43 -37.32
N LEU A 39 -2.47 -7.15 -37.13
CA LEU A 39 -2.48 -8.58 -36.86
C LEU A 39 -3.27 -8.94 -35.59
N MET A 40 -3.15 -8.13 -34.54
CA MET A 40 -3.92 -8.33 -33.31
C MET A 40 -5.42 -8.19 -33.59
N GLY A 41 -5.81 -7.15 -34.35
CA GLY A 41 -7.20 -6.94 -34.76
C GLY A 41 -7.76 -8.11 -35.58
N GLY A 42 -7.03 -8.54 -36.60
CA GLY A 42 -7.37 -9.69 -37.44
C GLY A 42 -7.48 -11.00 -36.67
N THR A 43 -6.50 -11.26 -35.77
CA THR A 43 -6.52 -12.46 -34.94
C THR A 43 -7.75 -12.49 -34.01
N ILE A 44 -8.08 -11.36 -33.37
CA ILE A 44 -9.27 -11.25 -32.52
C ILE A 44 -10.53 -11.50 -33.33
N GLN A 45 -10.61 -10.99 -34.55
CA GLN A 45 -11.76 -11.17 -35.45
C GLN A 45 -11.95 -12.62 -35.85
N GLU A 46 -10.88 -13.32 -36.25
CA GLU A 46 -10.90 -14.75 -36.53
C GLU A 46 -11.34 -15.60 -35.31
N MET A 47 -10.84 -15.24 -34.13
CA MET A 47 -11.26 -15.92 -32.90
C MET A 47 -12.75 -15.70 -32.59
N LEU A 48 -13.28 -14.49 -32.80
CA LEU A 48 -14.71 -14.19 -32.62
C LEU A 48 -15.59 -14.96 -33.63
N GLU A 49 -15.15 -15.12 -34.87
CA GLU A 49 -15.85 -15.95 -35.87
C GLU A 49 -15.84 -17.43 -35.45
N ALA A 50 -14.72 -17.94 -34.97
CA ALA A 50 -14.62 -19.30 -34.47
C ALA A 50 -15.52 -19.54 -33.25
N GLU A 51 -15.61 -18.60 -32.32
CA GLU A 51 -16.53 -18.67 -31.19
C GLU A 51 -18.00 -18.66 -31.63
N LEU A 52 -18.36 -17.88 -32.66
CA LEU A 52 -19.70 -17.91 -33.22
C LEU A 52 -20.02 -19.23 -33.94
N ASP A 53 -19.04 -19.79 -34.68
CA ASP A 53 -19.17 -21.12 -35.30
C ASP A 53 -19.48 -22.20 -34.27
N GLU A 54 -18.72 -22.19 -33.16
CA GLU A 54 -18.94 -23.11 -32.03
C GLU A 54 -20.32 -22.90 -31.40
N HIS A 55 -20.76 -21.66 -31.22
CA HIS A 55 -22.04 -21.30 -30.63
C HIS A 55 -23.23 -21.73 -31.49
N LEU A 56 -23.14 -21.56 -32.81
CA LEU A 56 -24.20 -21.92 -33.75
C LEU A 56 -24.18 -23.40 -34.17
N GLY A 57 -23.04 -24.10 -34.00
CA GLY A 57 -22.85 -25.51 -34.40
C GLY A 57 -22.61 -25.71 -35.90
N TYR A 58 -22.37 -24.64 -36.69
CA TYR A 58 -22.04 -24.70 -38.10
C TYR A 58 -21.10 -23.54 -38.51
N ARG A 59 -20.31 -23.76 -39.57
CA ARG A 59 -19.40 -22.77 -40.12
C ARG A 59 -20.07 -21.80 -41.09
N SER A 60 -19.44 -20.67 -41.33
CA SER A 60 -19.89 -19.74 -42.38
C SER A 60 -20.01 -20.43 -43.72
N TYR A 61 -21.11 -20.16 -44.45
CA TYR A 61 -21.48 -20.79 -45.73
C TYR A 61 -21.90 -22.28 -45.70
N GLU A 62 -21.98 -22.93 -44.54
CA GLU A 62 -22.56 -24.26 -44.40
C GLU A 62 -24.09 -24.18 -44.31
N ARG A 63 -24.80 -25.19 -44.89
CA ARG A 63 -26.24 -25.36 -44.66
C ARG A 63 -26.47 -26.00 -43.32
N SER A 64 -27.36 -25.41 -42.52
CA SER A 64 -27.70 -25.89 -41.20
C SER A 64 -29.22 -25.87 -41.01
N ASP A 65 -29.74 -26.85 -40.27
CA ASP A 65 -31.12 -26.90 -39.80
C ASP A 65 -31.31 -26.15 -38.46
N SER A 66 -30.33 -25.39 -38.05
CA SER A 66 -30.38 -24.56 -36.83
C SER A 66 -31.46 -23.48 -36.93
N SER A 67 -32.21 -23.24 -35.88
CA SER A 67 -33.17 -22.14 -35.79
C SER A 67 -32.49 -20.78 -35.57
N ASN A 68 -31.25 -20.75 -35.09
CA ASN A 68 -30.47 -19.53 -34.88
C ASN A 68 -29.46 -19.36 -36.03
N TYR A 69 -29.41 -18.17 -36.58
CA TYR A 69 -28.60 -17.83 -37.76
C TYR A 69 -27.66 -16.66 -37.47
N ARG A 70 -26.59 -16.55 -38.29
CA ARG A 70 -25.74 -15.37 -38.32
C ARG A 70 -26.55 -14.13 -38.66
N ASN A 71 -26.34 -13.02 -37.93
CA ASN A 71 -27.09 -11.77 -38.07
C ASN A 71 -26.17 -10.56 -38.26
N GLY A 72 -25.23 -10.70 -39.21
CA GLY A 72 -24.28 -9.64 -39.51
C GLY A 72 -23.21 -9.43 -38.43
N LYS A 73 -22.57 -8.27 -38.51
CA LYS A 73 -21.45 -7.88 -37.65
C LYS A 73 -21.68 -6.45 -37.14
N LYS A 74 -21.16 -6.18 -35.93
CA LYS A 74 -21.19 -4.86 -35.34
C LYS A 74 -19.78 -4.35 -35.12
N THR A 75 -19.45 -3.21 -35.68
CA THR A 75 -18.18 -2.54 -35.49
C THR A 75 -17.99 -2.10 -34.04
N LYS A 76 -16.80 -2.37 -33.50
CA LYS A 76 -16.44 -2.05 -32.14
C LYS A 76 -14.99 -1.61 -32.09
N LYS A 77 -14.75 -0.44 -31.48
CA LYS A 77 -13.40 0.02 -31.16
C LYS A 77 -12.93 -0.58 -29.86
N ILE A 78 -11.75 -1.18 -29.89
CA ILE A 78 -11.07 -1.74 -28.72
C ILE A 78 -9.72 -1.08 -28.54
N ARG A 79 -9.30 -0.93 -27.28
CA ARG A 79 -8.02 -0.36 -26.90
C ARG A 79 -7.08 -1.47 -26.46
N GLY A 80 -5.90 -1.53 -27.07
CA GLY A 80 -4.86 -2.50 -26.74
C GLY A 80 -3.55 -1.83 -26.31
N ASN A 81 -2.54 -2.64 -26.03
CA ASN A 81 -1.19 -2.14 -25.69
C ASN A 81 -0.50 -1.44 -26.89
N LEU A 82 -0.99 -1.66 -28.09
CA LEU A 82 -0.45 -1.11 -29.34
C LEU A 82 -1.33 0.01 -29.91
N GLY A 83 -2.28 0.52 -29.15
CA GLY A 83 -3.19 1.58 -29.57
C GLY A 83 -4.65 1.12 -29.72
N GLU A 84 -5.46 1.95 -30.40
CA GLU A 84 -6.86 1.67 -30.68
C GLU A 84 -7.00 0.90 -32.00
N THR A 85 -7.84 -0.14 -32.00
CA THR A 85 -8.12 -0.98 -33.17
C THR A 85 -9.62 -1.16 -33.31
N GLU A 86 -10.11 -1.14 -34.54
CA GLU A 86 -11.50 -1.41 -34.89
C GLU A 86 -11.67 -2.88 -35.26
N ILE A 87 -12.63 -3.56 -34.64
CA ILE A 87 -12.96 -4.97 -34.90
C ILE A 87 -14.43 -5.11 -35.24
N GLU A 88 -14.76 -6.13 -36.00
CA GLU A 88 -16.13 -6.51 -36.32
C GLU A 88 -16.57 -7.68 -35.45
N VAL A 89 -17.50 -7.43 -34.51
CA VAL A 89 -18.04 -8.47 -33.63
C VAL A 89 -19.23 -9.14 -34.30
N PRO A 90 -19.18 -10.44 -34.64
CA PRO A 90 -20.28 -11.13 -35.27
C PRO A 90 -21.46 -11.27 -34.30
N GLN A 91 -22.67 -11.38 -34.85
CA GLN A 91 -23.90 -11.50 -34.10
C GLN A 91 -24.74 -12.68 -34.58
N ASP A 92 -25.50 -13.27 -33.69
CA ASP A 92 -26.55 -14.25 -33.97
C ASP A 92 -27.92 -13.56 -33.98
N ARG A 93 -28.89 -14.22 -34.63
CA ARG A 93 -30.26 -13.71 -34.78
C ARG A 93 -30.98 -13.61 -33.44
N ASP A 94 -30.79 -14.58 -32.56
CA ASP A 94 -31.45 -14.66 -31.27
C ASP A 94 -30.79 -13.78 -30.19
N GLY A 95 -29.60 -13.20 -30.50
CA GLY A 95 -28.85 -12.32 -29.58
C GLY A 95 -28.25 -13.05 -28.37
N THR A 96 -28.15 -14.38 -28.42
CA THR A 96 -27.68 -15.24 -27.34
C THR A 96 -26.16 -15.44 -27.33
N PHE A 97 -25.50 -15.09 -28.44
CA PHE A 97 -24.05 -15.17 -28.54
C PHE A 97 -23.35 -14.20 -27.57
N GLU A 98 -22.54 -14.74 -26.70
CA GLU A 98 -21.69 -13.97 -25.78
C GLU A 98 -20.23 -14.29 -26.01
N PRO A 99 -19.48 -13.42 -26.72
CA PRO A 99 -18.08 -13.66 -27.04
C PRO A 99 -17.22 -13.65 -25.76
N LYS A 100 -16.29 -14.60 -25.66
CA LYS A 100 -15.36 -14.77 -24.54
C LYS A 100 -14.07 -13.96 -24.74
N VAL A 101 -13.55 -13.92 -25.97
CA VAL A 101 -12.29 -13.23 -26.32
C VAL A 101 -12.37 -11.74 -26.08
N VAL A 102 -13.48 -11.10 -26.49
CA VAL A 102 -13.78 -9.70 -26.21
C VAL A 102 -15.24 -9.58 -25.80
N LYS A 103 -15.49 -9.51 -24.50
CA LYS A 103 -16.87 -9.46 -23.96
C LYS A 103 -17.69 -8.30 -24.51
N LYS A 104 -19.02 -8.43 -24.59
CA LYS A 104 -19.95 -7.45 -25.20
C LYS A 104 -19.69 -5.98 -24.82
N ARG A 105 -19.33 -5.69 -23.56
CA ARG A 105 -19.08 -4.32 -23.06
C ARG A 105 -17.61 -3.99 -22.85
N GLN A 106 -16.69 -4.90 -23.12
CA GLN A 106 -15.26 -4.70 -22.93
C GLN A 106 -14.72 -3.84 -24.09
N LYS A 107 -14.20 -2.67 -23.81
CA LYS A 107 -13.55 -1.77 -24.76
C LYS A 107 -12.03 -1.73 -24.60
N ASP A 108 -11.51 -2.25 -23.49
CA ASP A 108 -10.10 -2.23 -23.14
C ASP A 108 -9.59 -3.65 -22.91
N ILE A 109 -8.60 -4.04 -23.68
CA ILE A 109 -7.90 -5.33 -23.61
C ILE A 109 -6.42 -5.14 -23.21
N SER A 110 -6.00 -3.91 -22.90
CA SER A 110 -4.61 -3.55 -22.64
C SER A 110 -4.15 -3.82 -21.19
N GLY A 111 -5.08 -4.15 -20.27
CA GLY A 111 -4.81 -4.15 -18.84
C GLY A 111 -4.48 -2.76 -18.29
N ILE A 112 -4.98 -1.70 -18.97
CA ILE A 112 -4.72 -0.30 -18.61
C ILE A 112 -5.21 0.03 -17.19
N GLU A 113 -6.29 -0.64 -16.73
CA GLU A 113 -6.81 -0.45 -15.38
C GLU A 113 -5.74 -0.73 -14.31
N GLN A 114 -4.99 -1.84 -14.47
CA GLN A 114 -3.91 -2.19 -13.54
C GLN A 114 -2.76 -1.18 -13.59
N LYS A 115 -2.49 -0.61 -14.78
CA LYS A 115 -1.45 0.42 -14.94
C LYS A 115 -1.88 1.72 -14.30
N ILE A 116 -3.13 2.13 -14.47
CA ILE A 116 -3.74 3.30 -13.81
C ILE A 116 -3.65 3.13 -12.28
N ILE A 117 -4.05 1.99 -11.74
CA ILE A 117 -3.94 1.68 -10.31
C ILE A 117 -2.49 1.75 -9.84
N SER A 118 -1.54 1.20 -10.61
CA SER A 118 -0.11 1.25 -10.28
C SER A 118 0.46 2.67 -10.26
N LEU A 119 0.07 3.52 -11.21
CA LEU A 119 0.48 4.93 -11.27
C LEU A 119 -0.15 5.73 -10.11
N TYR A 120 -1.41 5.46 -9.80
CA TYR A 120 -2.10 6.07 -8.66
C TYR A 120 -1.44 5.69 -7.33
N ALA A 121 -1.05 4.42 -7.16
CA ALA A 121 -0.31 3.92 -6.00
C ALA A 121 1.05 4.63 -5.79
N LYS A 122 1.65 5.12 -6.87
CA LYS A 122 2.88 5.93 -6.83
C LYS A 122 2.64 7.39 -6.47
N GLY A 123 1.38 7.83 -6.34
CA GLY A 123 0.99 9.18 -5.95
C GLY A 123 0.72 10.14 -7.10
N MET A 124 0.61 9.67 -8.34
CA MET A 124 0.24 10.52 -9.47
C MET A 124 -1.21 11.00 -9.35
N THR A 125 -1.46 12.22 -9.80
CA THR A 125 -2.82 12.76 -9.90
C THR A 125 -3.56 12.13 -11.07
N THR A 126 -4.90 12.22 -11.09
CA THR A 126 -5.71 11.71 -12.22
C THR A 126 -5.24 12.30 -13.54
N ARG A 127 -5.01 13.60 -13.59
CA ARG A 127 -4.51 14.30 -14.78
C ARG A 127 -3.12 13.79 -15.22
N GLN A 128 -2.16 13.67 -14.31
CA GLN A 128 -0.84 13.12 -14.63
C GLN A 128 -0.93 11.69 -15.18
N ILE A 129 -1.87 10.89 -14.65
CA ILE A 129 -2.12 9.53 -15.14
C ILE A 129 -2.70 9.59 -16.54
N SER A 130 -3.68 10.45 -16.80
CA SER A 130 -4.27 10.66 -18.13
C SER A 130 -3.20 11.05 -19.14
N ASP A 131 -2.41 12.09 -18.85
CA ASP A 131 -1.32 12.57 -19.70
C ASP A 131 -0.29 11.45 -19.98
N THR A 132 0.11 10.70 -18.94
CA THR A 132 1.10 9.59 -19.10
C THR A 132 0.55 8.43 -19.91
N ILE A 133 -0.73 8.09 -19.78
CA ILE A 133 -1.35 7.03 -20.56
C ILE A 133 -1.46 7.44 -22.02
N GLU A 134 -1.83 8.68 -22.30
CA GLU A 134 -1.89 9.22 -23.67
C GLU A 134 -0.50 9.22 -24.33
N GLU A 135 0.54 9.67 -23.61
CA GLU A 135 1.92 9.68 -24.09
C GLU A 135 2.44 8.27 -24.43
N ILE A 136 2.16 7.28 -23.57
CA ILE A 136 2.72 5.92 -23.71
C ILE A 136 1.91 5.06 -24.69
N TYR A 137 0.57 5.19 -24.69
CA TYR A 137 -0.33 4.28 -25.41
C TYR A 137 -1.09 4.94 -26.58
N GLY A 138 -0.93 6.26 -26.77
CA GLY A 138 -1.49 6.98 -27.90
C GLY A 138 -3.02 7.09 -27.90
N PHE A 139 -3.68 6.92 -26.74
CA PHE A 139 -5.12 7.14 -26.62
C PHE A 139 -5.48 7.88 -25.33
N GLU A 140 -6.50 8.71 -25.42
CA GLU A 140 -6.97 9.56 -24.34
C GLU A 140 -7.72 8.75 -23.25
N VAL A 141 -7.37 8.99 -21.99
CA VAL A 141 -8.08 8.51 -20.81
C VAL A 141 -8.51 9.73 -19.99
N SER A 142 -9.80 9.93 -19.78
CA SER A 142 -10.28 11.10 -19.03
C SER A 142 -9.97 10.98 -17.53
N ASP A 143 -9.82 12.13 -16.84
CA ASP A 143 -9.69 12.19 -15.37
C ASP A 143 -10.83 11.47 -14.66
N GLY A 144 -12.07 11.55 -15.20
CA GLY A 144 -13.23 10.82 -14.70
C GLY A 144 -13.05 9.30 -14.78
N MET A 145 -12.56 8.79 -15.90
CA MET A 145 -12.28 7.36 -16.06
C MET A 145 -11.21 6.87 -15.07
N VAL A 146 -10.16 7.65 -14.83
CA VAL A 146 -9.14 7.32 -13.81
C VAL A 146 -9.77 7.28 -12.42
N SER A 147 -10.66 8.21 -12.11
CA SER A 147 -11.41 8.23 -10.83
C SER A 147 -12.28 6.98 -10.69
N ASP A 148 -13.08 6.67 -11.70
CA ASP A 148 -14.00 5.51 -11.69
C ASP A 148 -13.24 4.18 -11.51
N ILE A 149 -12.09 4.03 -12.19
CA ILE A 149 -11.25 2.84 -12.05
C ILE A 149 -10.71 2.72 -10.62
N THR A 150 -10.23 3.82 -10.06
CA THR A 150 -9.71 3.81 -8.68
C THR A 150 -10.81 3.70 -7.63
N ASP A 151 -12.04 4.14 -7.91
CA ASP A 151 -13.19 4.00 -7.01
C ASP A 151 -13.68 2.55 -6.85
N ARG A 152 -13.42 1.70 -7.85
CA ARG A 152 -13.66 0.24 -7.75
C ARG A 152 -12.83 -0.45 -6.67
N LEU A 153 -11.83 0.23 -6.12
CA LEU A 153 -11.05 -0.28 -4.98
C LEU A 153 -11.77 -0.09 -3.64
N LEU A 154 -12.77 0.78 -3.55
CA LEU A 154 -13.43 1.12 -2.27
C LEU A 154 -14.03 -0.09 -1.55
N PRO A 155 -14.76 -1.01 -2.21
CA PRO A 155 -15.23 -2.21 -1.55
C PRO A 155 -14.08 -3.09 -1.02
N GLN A 156 -12.99 -3.21 -1.76
CA GLN A 156 -11.81 -3.98 -1.33
C GLN A 156 -11.11 -3.34 -0.13
N ILE A 157 -11.08 -2.01 -0.08
CA ILE A 157 -10.56 -1.24 1.06
C ILE A 157 -11.42 -1.49 2.28
N GLU A 158 -12.74 -1.45 2.14
CA GLU A 158 -13.70 -1.71 3.20
C GLU A 158 -13.57 -3.13 3.74
N ASP A 159 -13.51 -4.13 2.87
CA ASP A 159 -13.29 -5.53 3.24
C ASP A 159 -11.96 -5.70 3.99
N TRP A 160 -10.88 -5.05 3.49
CA TRP A 160 -9.59 -5.09 4.13
C TRP A 160 -9.59 -4.42 5.52
N GLN A 161 -10.26 -3.27 5.66
CA GLN A 161 -10.40 -2.56 6.94
C GLN A 161 -11.20 -3.37 7.96
N ASN A 162 -12.21 -4.12 7.51
CA ASN A 162 -13.12 -4.89 8.36
C ASN A 162 -12.75 -6.37 8.52
N ARG A 163 -11.65 -6.83 7.90
CA ARG A 163 -11.25 -8.23 7.98
C ARG A 163 -11.01 -8.69 9.41
N PRO A 164 -11.29 -9.99 9.74
CA PRO A 164 -10.91 -10.57 11.01
C PRO A 164 -9.42 -10.42 11.29
N LEU A 165 -9.05 -10.25 12.55
CA LEU A 165 -7.68 -10.12 13.03
C LEU A 165 -7.36 -11.28 13.99
N ASP A 166 -6.05 -11.51 14.21
CA ASP A 166 -5.59 -12.47 15.19
C ASP A 166 -6.03 -12.05 16.61
N ALA A 167 -6.26 -13.04 17.47
CA ALA A 167 -6.72 -12.78 18.83
C ALA A 167 -5.67 -12.05 19.69
N VAL A 168 -4.38 -12.29 19.43
CA VAL A 168 -3.29 -11.73 20.23
C VAL A 168 -2.20 -11.16 19.33
N TYR A 169 -1.76 -9.95 19.67
CA TYR A 169 -0.59 -9.33 19.05
C TYR A 169 0.46 -8.97 20.11
N PRO A 170 1.66 -9.56 20.06
CA PRO A 170 2.74 -9.22 21.00
C PRO A 170 3.11 -7.74 20.97
N ILE A 171 3.19 -7.14 19.80
CA ILE A 171 3.59 -5.73 19.66
C ILE A 171 2.75 -5.06 18.59
N VAL A 172 2.19 -3.91 18.92
CA VAL A 172 1.46 -3.02 18.01
C VAL A 172 2.16 -1.66 17.96
N PHE A 173 2.32 -1.11 16.77
CA PHE A 173 2.86 0.23 16.53
C PHE A 173 1.75 1.13 16.01
N ILE A 174 1.65 2.35 16.55
CA ILE A 174 0.71 3.38 16.08
C ILE A 174 1.51 4.64 15.78
N ASP A 175 1.40 5.13 14.56
CA ASP A 175 2.09 6.34 14.11
C ASP A 175 1.20 7.18 13.21
N ALA A 176 1.53 8.46 13.06
CA ALA A 176 0.77 9.43 12.27
C ALA A 176 1.62 10.07 11.18
N VAL A 177 1.05 10.19 9.99
CA VAL A 177 1.61 10.97 8.89
C VAL A 177 0.59 12.02 8.44
N HIS A 178 1.01 13.29 8.38
CA HIS A 178 0.10 14.39 8.03
C HIS A 178 0.07 14.62 6.52
N PHE A 179 -1.13 14.87 6.02
CA PHE A 179 -1.43 15.18 4.63
C PHE A 179 -2.28 16.44 4.53
N SER A 180 -2.18 17.13 3.39
CA SER A 180 -3.09 18.21 3.05
C SER A 180 -4.21 17.66 2.18
N VAL A 181 -5.46 17.91 2.58
CA VAL A 181 -6.65 17.44 1.89
C VAL A 181 -7.57 18.63 1.64
N ARG A 182 -8.22 18.66 0.48
CA ARG A 182 -9.23 19.65 0.16
C ARG A 182 -10.60 19.18 0.68
N ASP A 183 -11.21 20.01 1.50
CA ASP A 183 -12.54 19.81 2.03
C ASP A 183 -13.35 21.11 1.89
N ASN A 184 -14.49 21.06 1.21
CA ASN A 184 -15.37 22.21 0.98
C ASN A 184 -14.62 23.47 0.47
N GLY A 185 -13.68 23.30 -0.46
CA GLY A 185 -12.88 24.38 -1.04
C GLY A 185 -11.69 24.86 -0.20
N GLN A 186 -11.56 24.41 1.04
CA GLN A 186 -10.46 24.73 1.94
C GLN A 186 -9.42 23.59 2.01
N ILE A 187 -8.18 23.92 2.26
CA ILE A 187 -7.12 22.93 2.48
C ILE A 187 -6.97 22.73 3.99
N ARG A 188 -7.24 21.49 4.45
CA ARG A 188 -7.05 21.06 5.83
C ARG A 188 -5.85 20.13 5.96
N LYS A 189 -5.24 20.10 7.13
CA LYS A 189 -4.23 19.09 7.48
C LYS A 189 -4.89 17.97 8.24
N LEU A 190 -4.88 16.78 7.65
CA LEU A 190 -5.37 15.56 8.27
C LEU A 190 -4.20 14.66 8.63
N ALA A 191 -4.35 13.91 9.71
CA ALA A 191 -3.43 12.85 10.07
C ALA A 191 -3.95 11.50 9.53
N ALA A 192 -3.08 10.76 8.87
CA ALA A 192 -3.29 9.34 8.57
C ALA A 192 -2.61 8.54 9.69
N TYR A 193 -3.42 7.92 10.53
CA TYR A 193 -2.97 7.03 11.60
C TYR A 193 -2.86 5.62 11.08
N VAL A 194 -1.70 5.02 11.24
CA VAL A 194 -1.41 3.66 10.79
C VAL A 194 -1.19 2.77 11.97
N ILE A 195 -1.91 1.67 12.01
CA ILE A 195 -1.75 0.64 13.03
C ILE A 195 -1.08 -0.57 12.38
N LEU A 196 0.12 -0.86 12.84
CA LEU A 196 0.94 -1.97 12.40
C LEU A 196 1.18 -2.91 13.56
N ALA A 197 1.04 -4.22 13.34
CA ALA A 197 1.31 -5.23 14.35
C ALA A 197 2.42 -6.20 13.93
N VAL A 198 2.98 -6.87 14.92
CA VAL A 198 3.78 -8.07 14.75
C VAL A 198 2.95 -9.24 15.29
N SER A 199 2.70 -10.24 14.43
CA SER A 199 1.96 -11.45 14.78
C SER A 199 2.77 -12.39 15.69
N LEU A 200 2.14 -13.41 16.24
CA LEU A 200 2.83 -14.47 17.00
C LEU A 200 3.92 -15.18 16.19
N THR A 201 3.77 -15.25 14.87
CA THR A 201 4.78 -15.80 13.95
C THR A 201 5.90 -14.84 13.61
N GLY A 202 5.87 -13.60 14.11
CA GLY A 202 6.87 -12.56 13.86
C GLY A 202 6.72 -11.81 12.55
N HIS A 203 5.65 -12.05 11.81
CA HIS A 203 5.36 -11.30 10.59
C HIS A 203 4.73 -9.96 10.91
N LYS A 204 5.07 -8.98 10.08
CA LYS A 204 4.52 -7.62 10.17
C LYS A 204 3.22 -7.54 9.39
N GLU A 205 2.21 -6.90 9.96
CA GLU A 205 0.91 -6.70 9.36
C GLU A 205 0.39 -5.30 9.63
N VAL A 206 -0.16 -4.62 8.61
CA VAL A 206 -0.90 -3.37 8.80
C VAL A 206 -2.34 -3.72 9.12
N LEU A 207 -2.80 -3.40 10.32
CA LEU A 207 -4.14 -3.75 10.79
C LEU A 207 -5.21 -2.82 10.24
N SER A 208 -4.93 -1.50 10.21
CA SER A 208 -5.86 -0.47 9.73
C SER A 208 -5.16 0.85 9.43
N ILE A 209 -5.85 1.71 8.69
CA ILE A 209 -5.48 3.09 8.40
C ILE A 209 -6.69 3.97 8.70
N HIS A 210 -6.53 4.94 9.57
CA HIS A 210 -7.57 5.90 9.93
C HIS A 210 -7.15 7.30 9.52
N ILE A 211 -8.10 8.09 9.02
CA ILE A 211 -7.86 9.49 8.65
C ILE A 211 -8.69 10.35 9.61
N GLY A 212 -8.06 11.34 10.23
CA GLY A 212 -8.73 12.22 11.19
C GLY A 212 -8.02 13.56 11.39
N GLU A 213 -8.76 14.53 11.93
CA GLU A 213 -8.24 15.87 12.23
C GLU A 213 -7.72 15.99 13.66
N ASN A 214 -8.39 15.34 14.60
CA ASN A 214 -8.21 15.55 16.04
C ASN A 214 -7.93 14.24 16.78
N GLU A 215 -6.92 14.29 17.61
CA GLU A 215 -6.56 13.24 18.55
C GLU A 215 -7.28 13.49 19.88
N SER A 216 -8.01 12.50 20.36
CA SER A 216 -8.64 12.52 21.68
C SER A 216 -8.73 11.11 22.25
N ALA A 217 -8.88 10.99 23.56
CA ALA A 217 -9.09 9.69 24.20
C ALA A 217 -10.31 8.95 23.63
N LYS A 218 -11.41 9.67 23.33
CA LYS A 218 -12.61 9.11 22.69
C LYS A 218 -12.33 8.57 21.31
N TYR A 219 -11.56 9.30 20.49
CA TYR A 219 -11.16 8.87 19.15
C TYR A 219 -10.36 7.57 19.21
N TRP A 220 -9.31 7.53 20.04
CA TRP A 220 -8.46 6.36 20.18
C TRP A 220 -9.19 5.17 20.77
N LEU A 221 -10.09 5.40 21.72
CA LEU A 221 -10.95 4.34 22.26
C LEU A 221 -11.84 3.72 21.16
N GLY A 222 -12.38 4.54 20.25
CA GLY A 222 -13.11 4.06 19.08
C GLY A 222 -12.24 3.16 18.18
N VAL A 223 -11.03 3.61 17.86
CA VAL A 223 -10.07 2.86 17.03
C VAL A 223 -9.66 1.54 17.69
N LEU A 224 -9.35 1.54 18.98
CA LEU A 224 -8.97 0.32 19.71
C LEU A 224 -10.16 -0.66 19.87
N ASN A 225 -11.37 -0.15 20.05
CA ASN A 225 -12.57 -0.99 20.09
C ASN A 225 -12.87 -1.61 18.71
N GLU A 226 -12.57 -0.92 17.61
CA GLU A 226 -12.68 -1.50 16.28
C GLU A 226 -11.75 -2.72 16.13
N LEU A 227 -10.50 -2.65 16.60
CA LEU A 227 -9.62 -3.82 16.63
C LEU A 227 -10.22 -4.97 17.44
N LYS A 228 -10.83 -4.68 18.61
CA LYS A 228 -11.52 -5.70 19.42
C LYS A 228 -12.70 -6.32 18.70
N ASN A 229 -13.51 -5.52 18.03
CA ASN A 229 -14.66 -5.99 17.23
C ASN A 229 -14.23 -6.90 16.09
N ARG A 230 -13.01 -6.73 15.57
CA ARG A 230 -12.40 -7.56 14.55
C ARG A 230 -11.69 -8.80 15.08
N GLY A 231 -11.71 -9.04 16.38
CA GLY A 231 -11.21 -10.27 17.00
C GLY A 231 -10.02 -10.11 17.94
N VAL A 232 -9.39 -8.94 18.03
CA VAL A 232 -8.24 -8.73 18.92
C VAL A 232 -8.71 -8.77 20.38
N LYS A 233 -8.21 -9.74 21.14
CA LYS A 233 -8.52 -9.93 22.55
C LYS A 233 -7.44 -9.31 23.45
N ASP A 234 -6.18 -9.41 23.02
CA ASP A 234 -5.05 -8.94 23.82
C ASP A 234 -3.91 -8.37 22.97
N VAL A 235 -3.23 -7.38 23.55
CA VAL A 235 -1.99 -6.78 23.00
C VAL A 235 -1.02 -6.62 24.17
N LEU A 236 0.22 -7.13 24.07
CA LEU A 236 1.17 -7.01 25.17
C LEU A 236 1.78 -5.61 25.25
N VAL A 237 2.22 -5.06 24.14
CA VAL A 237 2.89 -3.75 24.07
C VAL A 237 2.31 -2.93 22.92
N ILE A 238 1.87 -1.71 23.23
CA ILE A 238 1.54 -0.70 22.22
C ILE A 238 2.62 0.36 22.20
N CYS A 239 3.30 0.52 21.04
CA CYS A 239 4.28 1.56 20.81
C CYS A 239 3.62 2.71 20.03
N ALA A 240 3.48 3.88 20.62
CA ALA A 240 2.85 5.03 20.00
C ALA A 240 3.74 6.29 20.10
N ASP A 241 3.59 7.22 19.13
CA ASP A 241 4.06 8.60 19.34
C ASP A 241 3.25 9.27 20.47
N GLY A 242 3.65 10.45 20.88
CA GLY A 242 2.97 11.20 21.94
C GLY A 242 1.56 11.68 21.54
N LEU A 243 0.72 10.75 21.08
CA LEU A 243 -0.65 10.99 20.65
C LEU A 243 -1.54 11.34 21.84
N SER A 244 -2.27 12.46 21.73
CA SER A 244 -3.12 12.95 22.82
C SER A 244 -4.26 11.98 23.13
N GLY A 245 -4.45 11.63 24.43
CA GLY A 245 -5.51 10.71 24.87
C GLY A 245 -5.24 9.22 24.63
N MET A 246 -4.07 8.85 24.11
CA MET A 246 -3.73 7.45 23.83
C MET A 246 -3.62 6.63 25.11
N LYS A 247 -3.02 7.18 26.17
CA LYS A 247 -2.84 6.48 27.45
C LYS A 247 -4.18 6.09 28.08
N GLU A 248 -5.13 7.02 28.10
CA GLU A 248 -6.47 6.81 28.62
C GLU A 248 -7.24 5.78 27.81
N ALA A 249 -7.11 5.84 26.48
CA ALA A 249 -7.76 4.91 25.56
C ALA A 249 -7.21 3.49 25.70
N VAL A 250 -5.88 3.33 25.79
CA VAL A 250 -5.24 2.02 25.98
C VAL A 250 -5.63 1.42 27.34
N ASN A 251 -5.57 2.19 28.42
CA ASN A 251 -5.96 1.72 29.76
C ASN A 251 -7.43 1.26 29.81
N THR A 252 -8.30 1.86 28.98
CA THR A 252 -9.72 1.48 28.92
C THR A 252 -9.95 0.25 28.03
N ALA A 253 -9.36 0.21 26.84
CA ALA A 253 -9.58 -0.86 25.87
C ALA A 253 -8.78 -2.13 26.20
N PHE A 254 -7.51 -1.97 26.59
CA PHE A 254 -6.56 -3.05 26.87
C PHE A 254 -5.80 -2.76 28.18
N PRO A 255 -6.43 -2.93 29.35
CA PRO A 255 -5.88 -2.48 30.65
C PRO A 255 -4.58 -3.19 31.07
N GLN A 256 -4.28 -4.34 30.49
CA GLN A 256 -3.05 -5.09 30.76
C GLN A 256 -1.91 -4.79 29.77
N THR A 257 -2.14 -3.90 28.82
CA THR A 257 -1.15 -3.55 27.77
C THR A 257 -0.14 -2.54 28.30
N GLU A 258 1.15 -2.80 28.06
CA GLU A 258 2.19 -1.82 28.32
C GLU A 258 2.17 -0.75 27.20
N LEU A 259 1.93 0.50 27.58
CA LEU A 259 2.06 1.61 26.64
C LEU A 259 3.50 2.12 26.63
N GLN A 260 4.16 2.00 25.51
CA GLN A 260 5.52 2.48 25.28
C GLN A 260 5.51 3.70 24.34
N ARG A 261 6.02 4.82 24.83
CA ARG A 261 6.25 5.97 23.97
C ARG A 261 7.38 5.68 22.98
N CYS A 262 7.17 6.02 21.72
CA CYS A 262 8.17 5.85 20.66
C CYS A 262 9.43 6.65 20.98
N ILE A 263 10.53 5.96 21.26
CA ILE A 263 11.82 6.57 21.59
C ILE A 263 12.37 7.41 20.41
N VAL A 264 12.19 6.93 19.19
CA VAL A 264 12.66 7.65 17.99
C VAL A 264 11.98 9.02 17.88
N HIS A 265 10.65 9.07 18.08
CA HIS A 265 9.91 10.34 18.06
C HIS A 265 10.25 11.21 19.27
N GLN A 266 10.44 10.63 20.45
CA GLN A 266 10.90 11.36 21.64
C GLN A 266 12.25 12.06 21.38
N VAL A 267 13.23 11.34 20.85
CA VAL A 267 14.54 11.89 20.46
C VAL A 267 14.42 12.97 19.39
N ARG A 268 13.66 12.71 18.32
CA ARG A 268 13.45 13.71 17.25
C ARG A 268 12.82 14.99 17.77
N ASN A 269 11.85 14.88 18.67
CA ASN A 269 11.19 16.04 19.27
C ASN A 269 12.15 16.82 20.18
N THR A 270 12.97 16.12 20.97
CA THR A 270 14.01 16.74 21.79
C THR A 270 15.00 17.54 20.95
N LEU A 271 15.48 16.96 19.85
CA LEU A 271 16.46 17.58 18.95
C LEU A 271 15.92 18.82 18.18
N LYS A 272 14.62 19.10 18.23
CA LYS A 272 14.06 20.36 17.71
C LYS A 272 14.46 21.56 18.54
N TYR A 273 14.74 21.37 19.82
CA TYR A 273 15.19 22.42 20.73
C TYR A 273 16.70 22.65 20.68
N VAL A 274 17.45 21.82 19.94
CA VAL A 274 18.92 21.82 19.93
C VAL A 274 19.45 22.44 18.62
N GLY A 275 20.40 23.39 18.76
CA GLY A 275 21.05 24.03 17.61
C GLY A 275 21.83 23.02 16.74
N ALA A 276 21.93 23.28 15.44
CA ALA A 276 22.52 22.37 14.46
C ALA A 276 23.93 21.88 14.83
N LYS A 277 24.75 22.78 15.43
CA LYS A 277 26.13 22.50 15.87
C LYS A 277 26.20 21.36 16.89
N ASN A 278 25.28 21.32 17.85
CA ASN A 278 25.32 20.42 19.00
C ASN A 278 24.42 19.18 18.81
N LYS A 279 23.60 19.10 17.73
CA LYS A 279 22.63 18.01 17.50
C LYS A 279 23.25 16.63 17.56
N LYS A 280 24.43 16.43 16.98
CA LYS A 280 25.09 15.13 16.92
C LYS A 280 25.56 14.68 18.31
N GLU A 281 26.20 15.58 19.06
CA GLU A 281 26.66 15.31 20.42
C GLU A 281 25.47 15.06 21.35
N PHE A 282 24.49 15.94 21.33
CA PHE A 282 23.26 15.79 22.12
C PHE A 282 22.55 14.46 21.84
N ALA A 283 22.43 14.07 20.56
CA ALA A 283 21.84 12.77 20.18
C ALA A 283 22.64 11.59 20.72
N ASN A 284 23.97 11.67 20.82
CA ASN A 284 24.80 10.65 21.43
C ASN A 284 24.58 10.57 22.95
N ASP A 285 24.45 11.71 23.62
CA ASP A 285 24.15 11.75 25.04
C ASP A 285 22.76 11.17 25.33
N LEU A 286 21.74 11.50 24.52
CA LEU A 286 20.42 10.87 24.64
C LEU A 286 20.46 9.34 24.53
N LYS A 287 21.38 8.77 23.74
CA LYS A 287 21.54 7.31 23.62
C LYS A 287 21.91 6.68 24.95
N THR A 288 22.69 7.34 25.80
CA THR A 288 23.07 6.81 27.09
C THR A 288 21.87 6.56 28.02
N ILE A 289 20.81 7.37 27.84
CA ILE A 289 19.56 7.23 28.58
C ILE A 289 18.82 5.96 28.16
N TYR A 290 18.37 5.89 26.89
CA TYR A 290 17.50 4.81 26.45
C TYR A 290 18.22 3.48 26.15
N HIS A 291 19.55 3.44 26.16
CA HIS A 291 20.37 2.22 26.12
C HIS A 291 20.82 1.78 27.52
N ALA A 292 20.47 2.48 28.55
CA ALA A 292 20.83 2.08 29.92
C ALA A 292 20.32 0.69 30.26
N PRO A 293 21.04 -0.09 31.08
CA PRO A 293 20.67 -1.48 31.40
C PRO A 293 19.42 -1.59 32.25
N SER A 294 19.12 -0.58 33.07
CA SER A 294 17.97 -0.53 33.98
C SER A 294 17.35 0.87 34.04
N GLU A 295 16.15 1.00 34.58
CA GLU A 295 15.49 2.29 34.78
C GLU A 295 16.29 3.20 35.70
N ASP A 296 16.85 2.69 36.82
CA ASP A 296 17.68 3.47 37.75
C ASP A 296 18.93 4.03 37.05
N ALA A 297 19.57 3.21 36.20
CA ALA A 297 20.71 3.68 35.42
C ALA A 297 20.31 4.74 34.39
N ALA A 298 19.14 4.60 33.79
CA ALA A 298 18.59 5.55 32.84
C ALA A 298 18.26 6.90 33.48
N LEU A 299 17.69 6.89 34.69
CA LEU A 299 17.40 8.12 35.44
C LEU A 299 18.70 8.89 35.78
N LYS A 300 19.75 8.18 36.22
CA LYS A 300 21.07 8.81 36.44
C LYS A 300 21.64 9.44 35.17
N GLN A 301 21.49 8.76 34.03
CA GLN A 301 21.92 9.31 32.75
C GLN A 301 21.06 10.51 32.32
N LEU A 302 19.74 10.45 32.60
CA LEU A 302 18.82 11.56 32.32
C LEU A 302 19.23 12.83 33.10
N GLU A 303 19.54 12.69 34.41
CA GLU A 303 20.06 13.78 35.24
C GLU A 303 21.37 14.33 34.68
N HIS A 304 22.35 13.46 34.41
CA HIS A 304 23.65 13.88 33.87
C HIS A 304 23.54 14.60 32.53
N VAL A 305 22.73 14.10 31.60
CA VAL A 305 22.50 14.77 30.30
C VAL A 305 21.78 16.11 30.51
N THR A 306 20.86 16.20 31.44
CA THR A 306 20.17 17.45 31.78
C THR A 306 21.13 18.48 32.30
N GLU A 307 21.94 18.14 33.31
CA GLU A 307 22.97 19.05 33.90
C GLU A 307 23.96 19.55 32.83
N LYS A 308 24.41 18.66 31.94
CA LYS A 308 25.33 19.02 30.86
C LYS A 308 24.76 20.07 29.91
N TRP A 309 23.47 20.00 29.59
CA TRP A 309 22.86 20.78 28.51
C TRP A 309 21.87 21.86 29.00
N GLU A 310 21.58 21.96 30.30
CA GLU A 310 20.57 22.85 30.85
C GLU A 310 20.84 24.34 30.55
N LYS A 311 22.12 24.76 30.55
CA LYS A 311 22.50 26.13 30.25
C LYS A 311 22.19 26.51 28.82
N ASP A 312 22.46 25.60 27.87
CA ASP A 312 22.32 25.86 26.44
C ASP A 312 20.90 25.62 25.95
N TYR A 313 20.22 24.58 26.52
CA TYR A 313 18.92 24.08 26.05
C TYR A 313 17.97 23.75 27.21
N PRO A 314 17.53 24.74 28.02
CA PRO A 314 16.78 24.50 29.27
C PRO A 314 15.40 23.78 29.06
N ASN A 315 14.89 23.77 27.83
CA ASN A 315 13.60 23.15 27.52
C ASN A 315 13.73 21.76 26.88
N ALA A 316 14.91 21.36 26.45
CA ALA A 316 15.10 20.15 25.66
C ALA A 316 14.72 18.88 26.45
N MET A 317 15.08 18.81 27.74
CA MET A 317 14.87 17.60 28.57
C MET A 317 13.53 17.57 29.29
N LYS A 318 12.76 18.66 29.33
CA LYS A 318 11.46 18.74 30.05
C LYS A 318 10.48 17.65 29.65
N SER A 319 10.45 17.31 28.34
CA SER A 319 9.54 16.28 27.84
C SER A 319 9.90 14.86 28.29
N TRP A 320 11.16 14.60 28.63
CA TRP A 320 11.61 13.31 29.15
C TRP A 320 11.08 13.08 30.56
N TYR A 321 11.22 14.06 31.43
CA TYR A 321 10.67 13.99 32.80
C TYR A 321 9.14 13.89 32.79
N LYS A 322 8.47 14.75 31.98
CA LYS A 322 7.00 14.77 31.90
C LYS A 322 6.40 13.43 31.45
N ASN A 323 7.10 12.70 30.57
CA ASN A 323 6.59 11.48 29.97
C ASN A 323 7.34 10.22 30.42
N TRP A 324 8.06 10.32 31.55
CA TRP A 324 8.89 9.20 32.01
C TRP A 324 8.09 7.91 32.24
N ASP A 325 6.89 8.02 32.74
CA ASP A 325 5.96 6.93 32.99
C ASP A 325 5.57 6.10 31.76
N VAL A 326 5.65 6.70 30.57
CA VAL A 326 5.41 6.02 29.28
C VAL A 326 6.70 5.81 28.47
N ILE A 327 7.83 6.34 28.93
CA ILE A 327 9.16 6.07 28.37
C ILE A 327 9.81 4.87 29.08
N SER A 328 9.72 4.84 30.40
CA SER A 328 10.41 3.85 31.26
C SER A 328 10.00 2.39 31.07
N PRO A 329 8.78 2.04 30.59
CA PRO A 329 8.43 0.63 30.36
C PRO A 329 9.44 -0.16 29.53
N ILE A 330 10.18 0.51 28.62
CA ILE A 330 11.21 -0.15 27.79
C ILE A 330 12.29 -0.83 28.65
N PHE A 331 12.56 -0.35 29.86
CA PHE A 331 13.59 -0.91 30.73
C PHE A 331 13.20 -2.24 31.39
N LYS A 332 11.92 -2.66 31.30
CA LYS A 332 11.46 -3.98 31.71
C LYS A 332 11.95 -5.08 30.77
N PHE A 333 12.29 -4.73 29.51
CA PHE A 333 12.62 -5.66 28.44
C PHE A 333 14.12 -5.86 28.26
N SER A 334 14.52 -7.02 27.78
CA SER A 334 15.89 -7.28 27.35
C SER A 334 16.31 -6.45 26.15
N ALA A 335 17.61 -6.47 25.84
CA ALA A 335 18.15 -5.78 24.67
C ALA A 335 17.52 -6.24 23.34
N ASP A 336 17.17 -7.52 23.22
CA ASP A 336 16.58 -8.07 22.00
C ASP A 336 15.13 -7.60 21.82
N VAL A 337 14.31 -7.64 22.87
CA VAL A 337 12.93 -7.13 22.85
C VAL A 337 12.92 -5.61 22.67
N ARG A 338 13.76 -4.87 23.42
CA ARG A 338 13.93 -3.42 23.25
C ARG A 338 14.25 -3.06 21.82
N LYS A 339 15.14 -3.83 21.17
CA LYS A 339 15.50 -3.60 19.78
C LYS A 339 14.28 -3.68 18.85
N VAL A 340 13.37 -4.62 19.05
CA VAL A 340 12.13 -4.70 18.27
C VAL A 340 11.23 -3.51 18.56
N ILE A 341 11.06 -3.16 19.85
CA ILE A 341 10.18 -2.07 20.29
C ILE A 341 10.62 -0.70 19.77
N TYR A 342 11.91 -0.36 19.83
CA TYR A 342 12.37 0.95 19.38
C TYR A 342 12.94 0.96 17.95
N THR A 343 13.26 -0.19 17.34
CA THR A 343 13.53 -0.21 15.90
C THR A 343 12.22 -0.16 15.13
N THR A 344 11.65 1.02 15.08
CA THR A 344 10.44 1.33 14.29
C THR A 344 10.67 1.19 12.78
N ILE A 345 11.63 0.37 12.35
CA ILE A 345 12.03 0.19 10.94
C ILE A 345 10.82 -0.19 10.07
N ALA A 346 9.92 -1.00 10.59
CA ALA A 346 8.74 -1.43 9.85
C ALA A 346 7.79 -0.25 9.60
N ILE A 347 7.40 0.48 10.65
CA ILE A 347 6.51 1.62 10.54
C ILE A 347 7.19 2.82 9.88
N GLU A 348 8.50 3.00 10.09
CA GLU A 348 9.27 4.02 9.38
C GLU A 348 9.39 3.75 7.88
N SER A 349 9.55 2.49 7.46
CA SER A 349 9.53 2.09 6.06
C SER A 349 8.18 2.41 5.41
N LEU A 350 7.08 2.09 6.10
CA LEU A 350 5.72 2.41 5.66
C LEU A 350 5.53 3.92 5.55
N ASN A 351 5.88 4.66 6.60
CA ASN A 351 5.79 6.12 6.63
C ASN A 351 6.69 6.80 5.59
N SER A 352 7.84 6.23 5.27
CA SER A 352 8.67 6.71 4.17
C SER A 352 7.96 6.60 2.82
N GLY A 353 7.23 5.52 2.59
CA GLY A 353 6.36 5.37 1.42
C GLY A 353 5.23 6.42 1.39
N TYR A 354 4.57 6.62 2.52
CA TYR A 354 3.50 7.64 2.64
C TYR A 354 4.03 9.07 2.46
N ARG A 355 5.20 9.40 3.01
CA ARG A 355 5.85 10.70 2.77
C ARG A 355 6.21 10.90 1.29
N ARG A 356 6.46 9.82 0.55
CA ARG A 356 6.67 9.89 -0.91
C ARG A 356 5.40 10.31 -1.63
N LEU A 357 4.22 9.79 -1.22
CA LEU A 357 2.94 10.26 -1.74
C LEU A 357 2.77 11.76 -1.53
N ASN A 358 3.10 12.25 -0.33
CA ASN A 358 3.00 13.66 0.04
C ASN A 358 3.93 14.56 -0.81
N LYS A 359 5.09 14.04 -1.22
CA LYS A 359 6.02 14.77 -2.10
C LYS A 359 5.50 14.85 -3.54
N GLN A 360 4.83 13.81 -4.01
CA GLN A 360 4.31 13.74 -5.38
C GLN A 360 2.98 14.47 -5.52
N ARG A 361 2.16 14.44 -4.48
CA ARG A 361 0.85 15.06 -4.44
C ARG A 361 0.71 15.90 -3.17
N SER A 362 0.92 17.20 -3.32
CA SER A 362 0.92 18.15 -2.19
C SER A 362 -0.46 18.31 -1.53
N VAL A 363 -1.55 18.14 -2.28
CA VAL A 363 -2.94 18.24 -1.79
C VAL A 363 -3.79 17.14 -2.42
N PHE A 364 -4.45 16.34 -1.60
CA PHE A 364 -5.43 15.36 -2.03
C PHE A 364 -6.80 16.01 -2.22
N PRO A 365 -7.60 15.63 -3.24
CA PRO A 365 -8.89 16.24 -3.52
C PRO A 365 -9.97 15.89 -2.50
N SER A 366 -9.83 14.76 -1.77
CA SER A 366 -10.75 14.28 -0.73
C SER A 366 -10.07 13.27 0.18
N ASP A 367 -10.69 12.98 1.33
CA ASP A 367 -10.28 11.91 2.26
C ASP A 367 -10.31 10.55 1.57
N THR A 368 -11.31 10.28 0.75
CA THR A 368 -11.43 9.05 -0.04
C THR A 368 -10.25 8.88 -0.99
N ALA A 369 -9.84 9.95 -1.68
CA ALA A 369 -8.68 9.91 -2.57
C ALA A 369 -7.39 9.65 -1.80
N LEU A 370 -7.24 10.22 -0.60
CA LEU A 370 -6.13 9.95 0.30
C LEU A 370 -6.14 8.48 0.76
N LEU A 371 -7.29 7.97 1.21
CA LEU A 371 -7.44 6.59 1.67
C LEU A 371 -7.07 5.56 0.57
N LYS A 372 -7.56 5.76 -0.65
CA LYS A 372 -7.19 4.93 -1.81
C LYS A 372 -5.68 4.91 -2.05
N ALA A 373 -5.04 6.06 -2.02
CA ALA A 373 -3.59 6.17 -2.23
C ALA A 373 -2.80 5.50 -1.11
N LEU A 374 -3.20 5.67 0.15
CA LEU A 374 -2.57 5.03 1.31
C LEU A 374 -2.71 3.52 1.27
N TYR A 375 -3.92 3.01 0.96
CA TYR A 375 -4.18 1.58 0.82
C TYR A 375 -3.27 0.94 -0.24
N LEU A 376 -3.22 1.51 -1.43
CA LEU A 376 -2.39 1.02 -2.52
C LEU A 376 -0.89 1.07 -2.18
N ALA A 377 -0.44 2.18 -1.57
CA ALA A 377 0.95 2.30 -1.13
C ALA A 377 1.29 1.26 -0.04
N THR A 378 0.36 0.99 0.87
CA THR A 378 0.49 -0.08 1.87
C THR A 378 0.71 -1.43 1.19
N HIS A 379 -0.16 -1.79 0.24
CA HIS A 379 -0.03 -3.04 -0.50
C HIS A 379 1.33 -3.17 -1.21
N GLU A 380 1.79 -2.11 -1.90
CA GLU A 380 3.08 -2.13 -2.59
C GLU A 380 4.27 -2.30 -1.63
N ILE A 381 4.20 -1.71 -0.45
CA ILE A 381 5.27 -1.80 0.56
C ILE A 381 5.25 -3.17 1.24
N THR A 382 4.08 -3.65 1.63
CA THR A 382 3.92 -4.91 2.38
C THR A 382 4.19 -6.16 1.55
N LYS A 383 4.09 -6.12 0.22
CA LYS A 383 4.54 -7.20 -0.68
C LYS A 383 5.97 -7.68 -0.40
N LYS A 384 6.80 -6.82 0.17
CA LYS A 384 8.20 -7.14 0.52
C LYS A 384 8.35 -7.73 1.93
N TRP A 385 7.29 -7.81 2.71
CA TRP A 385 7.31 -8.31 4.09
C TRP A 385 7.04 -9.81 4.14
N THR A 386 7.88 -10.58 3.49
CA THR A 386 7.72 -12.03 3.36
C THR A 386 8.42 -12.83 4.47
N MET A 387 9.25 -12.16 5.28
CA MET A 387 10.04 -12.82 6.32
C MET A 387 9.65 -12.31 7.71
N PRO A 388 9.67 -13.18 8.72
CA PRO A 388 9.50 -12.77 10.11
C PRO A 388 10.63 -11.86 10.56
N LEU A 389 10.44 -11.17 11.67
CA LEU A 389 11.49 -10.38 12.32
C LEU A 389 12.67 -11.29 12.71
N ARG A 390 13.88 -10.76 12.56
CA ARG A 390 15.10 -11.49 12.94
C ARG A 390 15.09 -11.80 14.45
N ASN A 391 15.50 -13.01 14.82
CA ASN A 391 15.53 -13.52 16.20
C ASN A 391 14.15 -13.55 16.90
N TRP A 392 13.07 -13.60 16.11
CA TRP A 392 11.71 -13.51 16.66
C TRP A 392 11.41 -14.59 17.69
N GLY A 393 11.81 -15.84 17.48
CA GLY A 393 11.58 -16.92 18.44
C GLY A 393 12.17 -16.63 19.82
N ARG A 394 13.32 -15.96 19.89
CA ARG A 394 13.93 -15.54 21.17
C ARG A 394 13.14 -14.42 21.82
N VAL A 395 12.70 -13.43 21.04
CA VAL A 395 11.87 -12.32 21.51
C VAL A 395 10.53 -12.84 22.02
N LEU A 396 9.87 -13.74 21.29
CA LEU A 396 8.60 -14.33 21.69
C LEU A 396 8.73 -15.14 22.97
N GLY A 397 9.75 -16.01 23.08
CA GLY A 397 9.98 -16.82 24.30
C GLY A 397 10.25 -15.96 25.54
N GLU A 398 10.92 -14.80 25.38
CA GLU A 398 11.07 -13.85 26.49
C GLU A 398 9.73 -13.20 26.88
N LEU A 399 8.92 -12.78 25.89
CA LEU A 399 7.61 -12.23 26.15
C LEU A 399 6.65 -13.26 26.79
N GLU A 400 6.76 -14.54 26.44
CA GLU A 400 6.03 -15.64 27.08
C GLU A 400 6.37 -15.76 28.60
N ILE A 401 7.65 -15.65 28.93
CA ILE A 401 8.11 -15.68 30.33
C ILE A 401 7.62 -14.44 31.09
N MET A 402 7.65 -13.26 30.44
CA MET A 402 7.22 -12.01 31.10
C MET A 402 5.70 -11.88 31.23
N TYR A 403 4.95 -12.48 30.32
CA TYR A 403 3.49 -12.38 30.25
C TYR A 403 2.86 -13.79 30.15
N PRO A 404 2.99 -14.60 31.19
CA PRO A 404 2.46 -15.96 31.16
C PRO A 404 0.95 -15.95 30.84
N ASP A 405 0.51 -16.96 30.10
CA ASP A 405 -0.88 -17.21 29.71
C ASP A 405 -1.52 -16.15 28.76
N ARG A 406 -0.76 -15.18 28.27
CA ARG A 406 -1.27 -14.11 27.39
C ARG A 406 -0.96 -14.31 25.90
N LEU A 407 -0.11 -15.24 25.54
CA LEU A 407 0.29 -15.52 24.15
C LEU A 407 -0.29 -16.85 23.62
N SER A 408 -1.24 -17.44 24.34
CA SER A 408 -1.91 -18.71 23.99
C SER A 408 -3.28 -18.51 23.34
#